data_0e996cebe170781d5e75b0cff981a502
#
_entry.id   0e996cebe170781d5e75b0cff981a502
#
_cell.length_a   1.000
_cell.length_b   1.000
_cell.length_c   1.000
_cell.angle_alpha   90.00
_cell.angle_beta   90.00
_cell.angle_gamma   90.00
#
_symmetry.space_group_name_H-M   'P 1'
#
loop_
_entity.id
_entity.type
_entity.pdbx_description
1 polymer ?
#
loop_
_entity_poly.entity_id
_entity_poly.type
_entity_poly.pdbx_seq_one_letter_code
_entity_poly.pdbx_strand_id
1 'polypeptide(L)'
;VVKVGGAVLRDDLDALTSSLTFLQQVGLSPIVVHGAGPQLDAELSAAGIEKHTVNGLRVTTPESLAIVRRVFQASNLALVEALQQSGARATSITGGVFEADYLDRDTYGLVGEIRRVNLAPIEASLQAGSIPVIASLGETSGGQILNVNADFSANELVRVLQPYKIIFLTGTGGLLDEQGSVIDSINLSTEYEHLMAQDWISGGMRLKLEQIKGLLDDLPLTSSVSITRPDDLAKELFTHKGSGTLVRRGERVLRATDWSAFDLDRLRTLIESSFGRTLAPDYFERTRLLRAYVSENYRAAVILTAEDGYVYLDKFAVLDEAQGEGLGRAVWQVMHEETPQLFWRSRHDNQINIFYYAQSDGCYKQDAWKVFWYGTGNLDDIRYFVDHCAQRTPTLVG
;
A
#
# COMPACT_ATOMS: atom_id res chain seq x y z
N VAL A 1 -8.88 9.53 3.03
CA VAL A 1 -9.72 9.60 1.82
C VAL A 1 -10.15 8.20 1.44
N VAL A 2 -11.44 8.03 1.14
CA VAL A 2 -12.04 6.76 0.73
C VAL A 2 -12.60 6.92 -0.68
N LYS A 3 -12.00 6.23 -1.64
CA LYS A 3 -12.51 6.16 -3.01
C LYS A 3 -13.46 4.98 -3.15
N VAL A 4 -14.66 5.26 -3.65
CA VAL A 4 -15.73 4.26 -3.80
C VAL A 4 -16.05 4.04 -5.27
N GLY A 5 -15.89 2.81 -5.75
CA GLY A 5 -16.31 2.42 -7.09
C GLY A 5 -17.85 2.38 -7.24
N GLY A 6 -18.35 2.66 -8.43
CA GLY A 6 -19.80 2.59 -8.69
C GLY A 6 -20.42 1.21 -8.45
N ALA A 7 -19.66 0.13 -8.63
CA ALA A 7 -20.11 -1.22 -8.30
C ALA A 7 -20.38 -1.38 -6.78
N VAL A 8 -19.50 -0.85 -5.94
CA VAL A 8 -19.68 -0.86 -4.47
C VAL A 8 -20.93 -0.10 -4.07
N LEU A 9 -21.21 1.07 -4.70
CA LEU A 9 -22.45 1.82 -4.46
C LEU A 9 -23.71 1.06 -4.85
N ARG A 10 -23.62 0.19 -5.87
CA ARG A 10 -24.76 -0.61 -6.33
C ARG A 10 -24.98 -1.86 -5.48
N ASP A 11 -23.89 -2.57 -5.16
CA ASP A 11 -23.95 -3.95 -4.65
C ASP A 11 -23.69 -4.05 -3.13
N ASP A 12 -22.95 -3.08 -2.55
CA ASP A 12 -22.44 -3.15 -1.16
C ASP A 12 -22.78 -1.88 -0.35
N LEU A 13 -23.90 -1.21 -0.67
CA LEU A 13 -24.26 0.09 -0.07
C LEU A 13 -24.42 0.01 1.45
N ASP A 14 -25.06 -1.04 1.96
CA ASP A 14 -25.32 -1.22 3.40
C ASP A 14 -24.01 -1.44 4.19
N ALA A 15 -23.11 -2.25 3.65
CA ALA A 15 -21.79 -2.48 4.22
C ALA A 15 -20.94 -1.19 4.23
N LEU A 16 -20.97 -0.45 3.13
CA LEU A 16 -20.28 0.83 2.99
C LEU A 16 -20.78 1.85 4.02
N THR A 17 -22.10 2.02 4.13
CA THR A 17 -22.70 3.00 5.05
C THR A 17 -22.47 2.62 6.50
N SER A 18 -22.57 1.34 6.86
CA SER A 18 -22.26 0.85 8.21
C SER A 18 -20.81 1.13 8.59
N SER A 19 -19.88 0.84 7.70
CA SER A 19 -18.44 1.07 7.94
C SER A 19 -18.10 2.55 8.06
N LEU A 20 -18.60 3.40 7.16
CA LEU A 20 -18.34 4.85 7.21
C LEU A 20 -18.97 5.51 8.45
N THR A 21 -20.17 5.07 8.84
CA THR A 21 -20.83 5.53 10.06
C THR A 21 -20.02 5.16 11.30
N PHE A 22 -19.53 3.92 11.36
CA PHE A 22 -18.65 3.49 12.45
C PHE A 22 -17.37 4.35 12.52
N LEU A 23 -16.73 4.64 11.38
CA LEU A 23 -15.55 5.50 11.38
C LEU A 23 -15.82 6.89 11.94
N GLN A 24 -16.95 7.51 11.58
CA GLN A 24 -17.35 8.80 12.13
C GLN A 24 -17.61 8.72 13.65
N GLN A 25 -18.28 7.66 14.11
CA GLN A 25 -18.59 7.46 15.53
C GLN A 25 -17.35 7.29 16.41
N VAL A 26 -16.27 6.70 15.86
CA VAL A 26 -14.98 6.58 16.58
C VAL A 26 -14.08 7.80 16.42
N GLY A 27 -14.59 8.90 15.85
CA GLY A 27 -13.91 10.18 15.76
C GLY A 27 -13.01 10.36 14.52
N LEU A 28 -13.09 9.46 13.54
CA LEU A 28 -12.42 9.65 12.25
C LEU A 28 -13.27 10.51 11.33
N SER A 29 -12.60 11.21 10.40
CA SER A 29 -13.24 12.10 9.43
C SER A 29 -13.06 11.57 8.01
N PRO A 30 -13.82 10.56 7.57
CA PRO A 30 -13.72 10.03 6.22
C PRO A 30 -14.17 11.08 5.18
N ILE A 31 -13.41 11.19 4.10
CA ILE A 31 -13.76 11.99 2.93
C ILE A 31 -14.00 11.01 1.79
N VAL A 32 -15.20 11.00 1.24
CA VAL A 32 -15.61 10.03 0.24
C VAL A 32 -15.60 10.65 -1.16
N VAL A 33 -14.90 10.00 -2.10
CA VAL A 33 -14.98 10.31 -3.54
C VAL A 33 -15.55 9.10 -4.24
N HIS A 34 -16.59 9.29 -5.04
CA HIS A 34 -17.25 8.17 -5.71
C HIS A 34 -17.35 8.32 -7.24
N GLY A 35 -17.36 7.17 -7.90
CA GLY A 35 -17.77 7.00 -9.28
C GLY A 35 -19.18 6.41 -9.38
N ALA A 36 -19.72 6.34 -10.60
CA ALA A 36 -21.04 5.77 -10.88
C ALA A 36 -21.05 4.96 -12.19
N GLY A 37 -19.95 4.25 -12.50
CA GLY A 37 -19.77 3.56 -13.79
C GLY A 37 -20.90 2.60 -14.17
N PRO A 38 -21.25 1.57 -13.36
CA PRO A 38 -22.32 0.62 -13.66
C PRO A 38 -23.69 1.27 -13.74
N GLN A 39 -24.00 2.23 -12.88
CA GLN A 39 -25.27 2.98 -12.92
C GLN A 39 -25.37 3.80 -14.21
N LEU A 40 -24.25 4.41 -14.62
CA LEU A 40 -24.17 5.18 -15.86
C LEU A 40 -24.30 4.27 -17.08
N ASP A 41 -23.68 3.07 -17.07
CA ASP A 41 -23.81 2.09 -18.15
C ASP A 41 -25.28 1.67 -18.35
N ALA A 42 -26.01 1.43 -17.26
CA ALA A 42 -27.41 1.07 -17.29
C ALA A 42 -28.28 2.20 -17.86
N GLU A 43 -28.10 3.45 -17.42
CA GLU A 43 -28.90 4.61 -17.89
C GLU A 43 -28.60 4.97 -19.35
N LEU A 44 -27.34 4.89 -19.79
CA LEU A 44 -26.99 5.11 -21.20
C LEU A 44 -27.60 4.03 -22.10
N SER A 45 -27.52 2.76 -21.67
CA SER A 45 -28.16 1.66 -22.40
C SER A 45 -29.68 1.83 -22.51
N ALA A 46 -30.32 2.23 -21.40
CA ALA A 46 -31.78 2.52 -21.41
C ALA A 46 -32.15 3.69 -22.32
N ALA A 47 -31.23 4.66 -22.52
CA ALA A 47 -31.41 5.78 -23.45
C ALA A 47 -31.01 5.43 -24.90
N GLY A 48 -30.57 4.19 -25.17
CA GLY A 48 -30.09 3.76 -26.49
C GLY A 48 -28.76 4.35 -26.91
N ILE A 49 -27.98 4.89 -25.96
CA ILE A 49 -26.65 5.46 -26.21
C ILE A 49 -25.61 4.37 -25.99
N GLU A 50 -24.86 4.06 -27.05
CA GLU A 50 -23.81 3.05 -27.00
C GLU A 50 -22.60 3.55 -26.19
N LYS A 51 -22.08 2.65 -25.34
CA LYS A 51 -20.87 2.92 -24.56
C LYS A 51 -19.65 2.94 -25.46
N HIS A 52 -18.97 4.07 -25.53
CA HIS A 52 -17.69 4.19 -26.21
C HIS A 52 -16.58 4.54 -25.21
N THR A 53 -15.48 3.80 -25.28
CA THR A 53 -14.31 4.02 -24.39
C THR A 53 -13.03 4.07 -25.22
N VAL A 54 -12.15 5.00 -24.86
CA VAL A 54 -10.80 5.14 -25.42
C VAL A 54 -9.82 5.11 -24.25
N ASN A 55 -8.81 4.26 -24.31
CA ASN A 55 -7.80 4.09 -23.26
C ASN A 55 -8.40 3.92 -21.84
N GLY A 56 -9.52 3.20 -21.73
CA GLY A 56 -10.21 2.98 -20.46
C GLY A 56 -11.07 4.15 -19.97
N LEU A 57 -11.05 5.30 -20.63
CA LEU A 57 -11.89 6.44 -20.33
C LEU A 57 -13.15 6.46 -21.21
N ARG A 58 -14.29 6.81 -20.61
CA ARG A 58 -15.56 6.92 -21.32
C ARG A 58 -15.60 8.20 -22.13
N VAL A 59 -15.76 8.10 -23.44
CA VAL A 59 -16.07 9.26 -24.31
C VAL A 59 -17.43 9.84 -23.90
N THR A 60 -17.49 11.14 -23.67
CA THR A 60 -18.69 11.82 -23.15
C THR A 60 -19.14 12.89 -24.12
N THR A 61 -20.27 12.64 -24.81
CA THR A 61 -20.90 13.59 -25.71
C THR A 61 -21.79 14.57 -24.93
N PRO A 62 -22.24 15.70 -25.51
CA PRO A 62 -23.20 16.59 -24.85
C PRO A 62 -24.50 15.88 -24.42
N GLU A 63 -24.97 14.92 -25.23
CA GLU A 63 -26.16 14.11 -24.93
C GLU A 63 -25.92 13.18 -23.73
N SER A 64 -24.81 12.45 -23.73
CA SER A 64 -24.47 11.56 -22.62
C SER A 64 -24.13 12.33 -21.35
N LEU A 65 -23.60 13.57 -21.42
CA LEU A 65 -23.29 14.38 -20.23
C LEU A 65 -24.54 14.70 -19.40
N ALA A 66 -25.69 14.91 -20.01
CA ALA A 66 -26.93 15.14 -19.26
C ALA A 66 -27.27 13.91 -18.38
N ILE A 67 -27.05 12.71 -18.92
CA ILE A 67 -27.25 11.45 -18.19
C ILE A 67 -26.18 11.31 -17.12
N VAL A 68 -24.91 11.57 -17.43
CA VAL A 68 -23.77 11.55 -16.47
C VAL A 68 -24.11 12.39 -15.24
N ARG A 69 -24.50 13.65 -15.43
CA ARG A 69 -24.85 14.55 -14.32
C ARG A 69 -25.98 13.99 -13.45
N ARG A 70 -27.06 13.53 -14.06
CA ARG A 70 -28.21 12.95 -13.35
C ARG A 70 -27.80 11.72 -12.55
N VAL A 71 -27.04 10.82 -13.13
CA VAL A 71 -26.60 9.58 -12.48
C VAL A 71 -25.67 9.86 -11.31
N PHE A 72 -24.70 10.76 -11.48
CA PHE A 72 -23.80 11.13 -10.39
C PHE A 72 -24.54 11.81 -9.23
N GLN A 73 -25.49 12.73 -9.52
CA GLN A 73 -26.30 13.37 -8.50
C GLN A 73 -27.19 12.36 -7.76
N ALA A 74 -27.84 11.44 -8.48
CA ALA A 74 -28.68 10.41 -7.88
C ALA A 74 -27.85 9.44 -7.01
N SER A 75 -26.70 8.98 -7.49
CA SER A 75 -25.82 8.08 -6.76
C SER A 75 -25.24 8.76 -5.50
N ASN A 76 -24.88 10.03 -5.60
CA ASN A 76 -24.39 10.82 -4.48
C ASN A 76 -25.48 10.98 -3.41
N LEU A 77 -26.68 11.39 -3.81
CA LEU A 77 -27.81 11.56 -2.89
C LEU A 77 -28.19 10.24 -2.22
N ALA A 78 -28.26 9.14 -2.95
CA ALA A 78 -28.55 7.81 -2.40
C ALA A 78 -27.55 7.40 -1.30
N LEU A 79 -26.25 7.65 -1.51
CA LEU A 79 -25.23 7.37 -0.48
C LEU A 79 -25.40 8.28 0.73
N VAL A 80 -25.65 9.58 0.54
CA VAL A 80 -25.87 10.53 1.64
C VAL A 80 -27.10 10.15 2.47
N GLU A 81 -28.21 9.81 1.81
CA GLU A 81 -29.45 9.38 2.49
C GLU A 81 -29.24 8.08 3.29
N ALA A 82 -28.53 7.11 2.72
CA ALA A 82 -28.21 5.86 3.39
C ALA A 82 -27.31 6.09 4.62
N LEU A 83 -26.32 6.97 4.52
CA LEU A 83 -25.48 7.37 5.66
C LEU A 83 -26.32 8.05 6.77
N GLN A 84 -27.22 8.96 6.40
CA GLN A 84 -28.12 9.64 7.35
C GLN A 84 -29.08 8.66 8.03
N GLN A 85 -29.62 7.70 7.29
CA GLN A 85 -30.46 6.62 7.84
C GLN A 85 -29.71 5.73 8.82
N SER A 86 -28.39 5.54 8.59
CA SER A 86 -27.49 4.82 9.52
C SER A 86 -27.04 5.66 10.71
N GLY A 87 -27.48 6.92 10.83
CA GLY A 87 -27.16 7.82 11.94
C GLY A 87 -25.89 8.64 11.77
N ALA A 88 -25.25 8.61 10.60
CA ALA A 88 -24.11 9.47 10.30
C ALA A 88 -24.56 10.85 9.79
N ARG A 89 -23.69 11.84 9.98
CA ARG A 89 -23.83 13.13 9.29
C ARG A 89 -23.09 13.07 7.98
N ALA A 90 -23.76 13.36 6.87
CA ALA A 90 -23.14 13.38 5.54
C ALA A 90 -23.60 14.58 4.73
N THR A 91 -22.73 15.13 3.89
CA THR A 91 -22.98 16.27 3.02
C THR A 91 -22.74 15.88 1.57
N SER A 92 -23.74 16.11 0.72
CA SER A 92 -23.65 15.92 -0.73
C SER A 92 -22.83 17.04 -1.37
N ILE A 93 -21.78 16.69 -2.14
CA ILE A 93 -20.95 17.64 -2.88
C ILE A 93 -20.86 17.15 -4.34
N THR A 94 -21.63 17.75 -5.22
CA THR A 94 -21.74 17.38 -6.64
C THR A 94 -21.10 18.38 -7.60
N GLY A 95 -20.39 19.39 -7.09
CA GLY A 95 -19.68 20.41 -7.85
C GLY A 95 -18.85 21.33 -6.95
N GLY A 96 -18.07 22.22 -7.56
CA GLY A 96 -17.29 23.24 -6.85
C GLY A 96 -16.00 22.70 -6.17
N VAL A 97 -15.65 21.43 -6.33
CA VAL A 97 -14.39 20.84 -5.79
C VAL A 97 -13.33 20.75 -6.88
N PHE A 98 -13.67 20.21 -8.04
CA PHE A 98 -12.71 19.96 -9.10
C PHE A 98 -12.83 21.00 -10.22
N GLU A 99 -11.86 21.91 -10.32
CA GLU A 99 -11.68 22.75 -11.49
C GLU A 99 -10.89 21.98 -12.54
N ALA A 100 -11.44 21.87 -13.76
CA ALA A 100 -10.93 20.99 -14.80
C ALA A 100 -10.90 21.68 -16.16
N ASP A 101 -9.96 21.27 -17.00
CA ASP A 101 -9.96 21.56 -18.44
C ASP A 101 -10.40 20.33 -19.22
N TYR A 102 -10.68 20.49 -20.51
CA TYR A 102 -10.90 19.35 -21.40
C TYR A 102 -9.61 18.52 -21.49
N LEU A 103 -9.71 17.22 -21.27
CA LEU A 103 -8.57 16.31 -21.41
C LEU A 103 -8.04 16.30 -22.86
N ASP A 104 -8.94 16.01 -23.81
CA ASP A 104 -8.79 16.16 -25.26
C ASP A 104 -10.21 16.14 -25.83
N ARG A 105 -10.70 17.30 -26.26
CA ARG A 105 -12.08 17.48 -26.68
C ARG A 105 -12.44 16.69 -27.93
N ASP A 106 -11.49 16.52 -28.84
CA ASP A 106 -11.73 15.83 -30.12
C ASP A 106 -11.79 14.31 -29.92
N THR A 107 -11.00 13.77 -29.00
CA THR A 107 -10.92 12.33 -28.70
C THR A 107 -11.96 11.91 -27.66
N TYR A 108 -12.14 12.66 -26.58
CA TYR A 108 -12.95 12.25 -25.42
C TYR A 108 -14.22 13.05 -25.22
N GLY A 109 -14.41 14.15 -25.97
CA GLY A 109 -15.56 15.04 -25.82
C GLY A 109 -15.51 15.84 -24.51
N LEU A 110 -16.54 15.67 -23.67
CA LEU A 110 -16.72 16.39 -22.40
C LEU A 110 -16.14 15.63 -21.21
N VAL A 111 -14.90 15.14 -21.37
CA VAL A 111 -14.10 14.54 -20.31
C VAL A 111 -13.09 15.56 -19.79
N GLY A 112 -12.96 15.65 -18.47
CA GLY A 112 -12.09 16.61 -17.79
C GLY A 112 -10.81 16.04 -17.24
N GLU A 113 -9.76 16.86 -17.29
CA GLU A 113 -8.52 16.72 -16.55
C GLU A 113 -8.50 17.78 -15.45
N ILE A 114 -8.34 17.35 -14.18
CA ILE A 114 -8.36 18.26 -13.03
C ILE A 114 -7.09 19.12 -13.05
N ARG A 115 -7.27 20.43 -12.90
CA ARG A 115 -6.19 21.41 -12.80
C ARG A 115 -6.01 21.93 -11.39
N ARG A 116 -7.10 22.00 -10.65
CA ARG A 116 -7.09 22.50 -9.28
C ARG A 116 -8.19 21.85 -8.44
N VAL A 117 -7.87 21.62 -7.17
CA VAL A 117 -8.83 21.14 -6.17
C VAL A 117 -9.16 22.30 -5.23
N ASN A 118 -10.43 22.61 -5.09
CA ASN A 118 -10.95 23.56 -4.12
C ASN A 118 -11.41 22.82 -2.86
N LEU A 119 -10.67 22.99 -1.76
CA LEU A 119 -10.96 22.30 -0.51
C LEU A 119 -12.09 22.95 0.31
N ALA A 120 -12.49 24.18 0.02
CA ALA A 120 -13.44 24.92 0.85
C ALA A 120 -14.79 24.18 1.10
N PRO A 121 -15.45 23.52 0.11
CA PRO A 121 -16.64 22.74 0.37
C PRO A 121 -16.41 21.53 1.29
N ILE A 122 -15.23 20.90 1.17
CA ILE A 122 -14.82 19.76 1.99
C ILE A 122 -14.56 20.19 3.44
N GLU A 123 -13.79 21.26 3.62
CA GLU A 123 -13.47 21.82 4.93
C GLU A 123 -14.73 22.27 5.67
N ALA A 124 -15.65 22.95 4.98
CA ALA A 124 -16.94 23.35 5.55
C ALA A 124 -17.77 22.14 6.03
N SER A 125 -17.79 21.05 5.24
CA SER A 125 -18.46 19.80 5.62
C SER A 125 -17.81 19.17 6.86
N LEU A 126 -16.48 19.07 6.90
CA LEU A 126 -15.72 18.51 8.03
C LEU A 126 -15.91 19.35 9.31
N GLN A 127 -15.86 20.68 9.20
CA GLN A 127 -16.11 21.58 10.32
C GLN A 127 -17.54 21.44 10.91
N ALA A 128 -18.51 21.12 10.05
CA ALA A 128 -19.87 20.79 10.48
C ALA A 128 -19.99 19.37 11.08
N GLY A 129 -18.90 18.61 11.17
CA GLY A 129 -18.90 17.23 11.64
C GLY A 129 -19.57 16.25 10.67
N SER A 130 -19.61 16.59 9.38
CA SER A 130 -20.25 15.79 8.34
C SER A 130 -19.20 15.07 7.47
N ILE A 131 -19.56 13.88 6.97
CA ILE A 131 -18.80 13.16 5.94
C ILE A 131 -19.04 13.84 4.59
N PRO A 132 -18.05 14.48 3.94
CA PRO A 132 -18.20 14.99 2.59
C PRO A 132 -18.23 13.83 1.60
N VAL A 133 -19.31 13.76 0.81
CA VAL A 133 -19.51 12.78 -0.26
C VAL A 133 -19.40 13.51 -1.61
N ILE A 134 -18.31 13.26 -2.33
CA ILE A 134 -17.90 14.05 -3.50
C ILE A 134 -18.12 13.23 -4.77
N ALA A 135 -18.89 13.78 -5.70
CA ALA A 135 -19.03 13.21 -7.03
C ALA A 135 -17.82 13.55 -7.92
N SER A 136 -17.42 12.62 -8.78
CA SER A 136 -16.30 12.83 -9.72
C SER A 136 -16.76 13.61 -10.96
N LEU A 137 -17.17 14.87 -10.75
CA LEU A 137 -17.52 15.85 -11.76
C LEU A 137 -16.61 17.06 -11.63
N GLY A 138 -16.06 17.53 -12.75
CA GLY A 138 -15.26 18.73 -12.82
C GLY A 138 -16.03 19.88 -13.50
N GLU A 139 -15.55 21.09 -13.29
CA GLU A 139 -16.09 22.31 -13.91
C GLU A 139 -14.97 23.11 -14.58
N THR A 140 -15.17 23.57 -15.80
CA THR A 140 -14.27 24.54 -16.40
C THR A 140 -14.46 25.92 -15.78
N SER A 141 -13.51 26.82 -15.98
CA SER A 141 -13.63 28.25 -15.59
C SER A 141 -14.87 28.94 -16.18
N GLY A 142 -15.37 28.43 -17.30
CA GLY A 142 -16.61 28.91 -17.95
C GLY A 142 -17.89 28.22 -17.44
N GLY A 143 -17.82 27.35 -16.42
CA GLY A 143 -18.96 26.66 -15.83
C GLY A 143 -19.46 25.42 -16.61
N GLN A 144 -18.70 24.95 -17.61
CA GLN A 144 -19.01 23.70 -18.30
C GLN A 144 -18.68 22.52 -17.41
N ILE A 145 -19.66 21.67 -17.10
CA ILE A 145 -19.46 20.42 -16.38
C ILE A 145 -18.72 19.42 -17.28
N LEU A 146 -17.76 18.72 -16.71
CA LEU A 146 -17.00 17.67 -17.34
C LEU A 146 -17.09 16.37 -16.55
N ASN A 147 -17.15 15.26 -17.26
CA ASN A 147 -17.05 13.92 -16.67
C ASN A 147 -15.59 13.64 -16.29
N VAL A 148 -15.31 13.36 -15.02
CA VAL A 148 -13.95 13.03 -14.56
C VAL A 148 -13.91 11.59 -14.06
N ASN A 149 -12.83 10.90 -14.34
CA ASN A 149 -12.59 9.55 -13.81
C ASN A 149 -12.43 9.62 -12.28
N ALA A 150 -13.13 8.75 -11.55
CA ALA A 150 -13.15 8.75 -10.09
C ALA A 150 -11.79 8.41 -9.45
N ASP A 151 -10.96 7.61 -10.12
CA ASP A 151 -9.61 7.33 -9.63
C ASP A 151 -8.72 8.58 -9.76
N PHE A 152 -8.82 9.32 -10.87
CA PHE A 152 -8.13 10.61 -11.01
C PHE A 152 -8.64 11.64 -10.01
N SER A 153 -9.97 11.74 -9.81
CA SER A 153 -10.53 12.66 -8.80
C SER A 153 -10.00 12.36 -7.38
N ALA A 154 -9.93 11.09 -7.01
CA ALA A 154 -9.38 10.68 -5.73
C ALA A 154 -7.88 10.99 -5.62
N ASN A 155 -7.11 10.73 -6.68
CA ASN A 155 -5.67 10.98 -6.69
C ASN A 155 -5.35 12.47 -6.56
N GLU A 156 -6.03 13.35 -7.31
CA GLU A 156 -5.82 14.79 -7.22
C GLU A 156 -6.21 15.34 -5.84
N LEU A 157 -7.32 14.85 -5.28
CA LEU A 157 -7.72 15.21 -3.93
C LEU A 157 -6.66 14.78 -2.89
N VAL A 158 -6.14 13.56 -3.03
CA VAL A 158 -5.11 13.02 -2.13
C VAL A 158 -3.80 13.82 -2.21
N ARG A 159 -3.37 14.24 -3.41
CA ARG A 159 -2.16 15.07 -3.58
C ARG A 159 -2.25 16.38 -2.81
N VAL A 160 -3.42 17.01 -2.81
CA VAL A 160 -3.64 18.28 -2.13
C VAL A 160 -3.86 18.11 -0.62
N LEU A 161 -4.64 17.10 -0.20
CA LEU A 161 -4.97 16.87 1.21
C LEU A 161 -3.86 16.19 2.00
N GLN A 162 -3.02 15.37 1.34
CA GLN A 162 -2.02 14.51 1.97
C GLN A 162 -2.59 13.74 3.19
N PRO A 163 -3.65 12.94 2.99
CA PRO A 163 -4.38 12.31 4.09
C PRO A 163 -3.55 11.23 4.77
N TYR A 164 -3.85 10.97 6.03
CA TYR A 164 -3.21 9.89 6.80
C TYR A 164 -3.39 8.50 6.16
N LYS A 165 -4.57 8.22 5.57
CA LYS A 165 -4.88 6.96 4.89
C LYS A 165 -5.62 7.21 3.58
N ILE A 166 -5.28 6.41 2.58
CA ILE A 166 -5.90 6.37 1.27
C ILE A 166 -6.48 4.97 1.07
N ILE A 167 -7.79 4.88 0.85
CA ILE A 167 -8.49 3.60 0.74
C ILE A 167 -9.29 3.55 -0.54
N PHE A 168 -9.07 2.50 -1.32
CA PHE A 168 -9.81 2.18 -2.52
C PHE A 168 -10.74 1.00 -2.25
N LEU A 169 -12.03 1.25 -2.20
CA LEU A 169 -13.03 0.20 -1.99
C LEU A 169 -13.40 -0.47 -3.32
N THR A 170 -13.31 -1.79 -3.31
CA THR A 170 -13.60 -2.65 -4.47
C THR A 170 -14.37 -3.90 -4.05
N GLY A 171 -15.15 -4.48 -4.96
CA GLY A 171 -15.86 -5.73 -4.70
C GLY A 171 -14.93 -6.95 -4.53
N THR A 172 -13.71 -6.92 -5.12
CA THR A 172 -12.72 -8.00 -4.97
C THR A 172 -12.00 -7.99 -3.62
N GLY A 173 -11.97 -6.84 -2.96
CA GLY A 173 -11.33 -6.68 -1.65
C GLY A 173 -9.81 -6.59 -1.67
N GLY A 174 -9.18 -6.52 -2.85
CA GLY A 174 -7.73 -6.41 -3.01
C GLY A 174 -7.30 -6.62 -4.45
N LEU A 175 -5.99 -6.62 -4.68
CA LEU A 175 -5.38 -7.12 -5.91
C LEU A 175 -5.24 -8.65 -5.78
N LEU A 176 -5.60 -9.37 -6.83
CA LEU A 176 -5.59 -10.84 -6.82
C LEU A 176 -4.30 -11.35 -7.47
N ASP A 177 -3.76 -12.43 -6.95
CA ASP A 177 -2.68 -13.20 -7.57
C ASP A 177 -3.20 -14.10 -8.70
N GLU A 178 -2.30 -14.90 -9.30
CA GLU A 178 -2.63 -15.84 -10.35
C GLU A 178 -3.65 -16.92 -9.91
N GLN A 179 -3.66 -17.27 -8.62
CA GLN A 179 -4.56 -18.25 -8.01
C GLN A 179 -5.90 -17.63 -7.57
N GLY A 180 -6.08 -16.31 -7.73
CA GLY A 180 -7.27 -15.59 -7.30
C GLY A 180 -7.31 -15.25 -5.80
N SER A 181 -6.20 -15.43 -5.10
CA SER A 181 -6.05 -15.03 -3.70
C SER A 181 -5.65 -13.54 -3.60
N VAL A 182 -6.08 -12.88 -2.53
CA VAL A 182 -5.71 -11.47 -2.31
C VAL A 182 -4.23 -11.37 -1.92
N ILE A 183 -3.50 -10.50 -2.60
CA ILE A 183 -2.13 -10.14 -2.25
C ILE A 183 -2.17 -9.23 -1.02
N ASP A 184 -1.61 -9.65 0.10
CA ASP A 184 -1.70 -8.92 1.37
C ASP A 184 -0.99 -7.54 1.31
N SER A 185 0.18 -7.48 0.69
CA SER A 185 0.95 -6.23 0.59
C SER A 185 1.83 -6.19 -0.66
N ILE A 186 2.06 -5.00 -1.19
CA ILE A 186 2.94 -4.73 -2.33
C ILE A 186 3.89 -3.59 -1.96
N ASN A 187 5.19 -3.86 -2.08
CA ASN A 187 6.26 -2.86 -2.03
C ASN A 187 6.66 -2.47 -3.46
N LEU A 188 6.24 -1.28 -3.89
CA LEU A 188 6.47 -0.84 -5.28
C LEU A 188 7.96 -0.71 -5.64
N SER A 189 8.85 -0.39 -4.68
CA SER A 189 10.27 -0.24 -4.98
C SER A 189 10.98 -1.56 -5.31
N THR A 190 10.43 -2.68 -4.84
CA THR A 190 11.04 -4.01 -5.03
C THR A 190 10.23 -4.95 -5.91
N GLU A 191 8.90 -4.78 -5.94
CA GLU A 191 7.99 -5.76 -6.56
C GLU A 191 7.30 -5.23 -7.84
N TYR A 192 7.30 -3.90 -8.07
CA TYR A 192 6.54 -3.30 -9.18
C TYR A 192 6.91 -3.89 -10.54
N GLU A 193 8.19 -3.89 -10.90
CA GLU A 193 8.66 -4.37 -12.21
C GLU A 193 8.35 -5.86 -12.39
N HIS A 194 8.53 -6.66 -11.34
CA HIS A 194 8.20 -8.08 -11.35
C HIS A 194 6.69 -8.32 -11.57
N LEU A 195 5.85 -7.60 -10.83
CA LEU A 195 4.38 -7.70 -10.99
C LEU A 195 3.94 -7.26 -12.38
N MET A 196 4.47 -6.14 -12.90
CA MET A 196 4.12 -5.63 -14.22
C MET A 196 4.57 -6.54 -15.36
N ALA A 197 5.52 -7.44 -15.13
CA ALA A 197 5.96 -8.45 -16.09
C ALA A 197 5.07 -9.72 -16.10
N GLN A 198 4.13 -9.86 -15.13
CA GLN A 198 3.24 -11.02 -15.06
C GLN A 198 2.08 -10.89 -16.03
N ASP A 199 1.77 -11.99 -16.75
CA ASP A 199 0.67 -12.02 -17.72
C ASP A 199 -0.71 -11.87 -17.05
N TRP A 200 -0.84 -12.32 -15.80
CA TRP A 200 -2.08 -12.21 -15.03
C TRP A 200 -2.35 -10.78 -14.50
N ILE A 201 -1.32 -9.90 -14.44
CA ILE A 201 -1.49 -8.47 -14.19
C ILE A 201 -1.90 -7.77 -15.49
N SER A 202 -3.19 -7.76 -15.79
CA SER A 202 -3.73 -7.21 -17.03
C SER A 202 -4.96 -6.33 -16.80
N GLY A 203 -5.38 -5.61 -17.83
CA GLY A 203 -6.62 -4.83 -17.83
C GLY A 203 -6.73 -3.82 -16.69
N GLY A 204 -7.83 -3.86 -15.97
CA GLY A 204 -8.11 -2.91 -14.89
C GLY A 204 -7.19 -3.03 -13.68
N MET A 205 -6.62 -4.21 -13.42
CA MET A 205 -5.66 -4.42 -12.32
C MET A 205 -4.34 -3.73 -12.63
N ARG A 206 -3.83 -3.89 -13.85
CA ARG A 206 -2.61 -3.24 -14.33
C ARG A 206 -2.73 -1.71 -14.24
N LEU A 207 -3.81 -1.17 -14.79
CA LEU A 207 -4.08 0.27 -14.75
C LEU A 207 -4.15 0.81 -13.31
N LYS A 208 -4.81 0.07 -12.41
CA LYS A 208 -4.91 0.45 -11.00
C LYS A 208 -3.54 0.49 -10.31
N LEU A 209 -2.67 -0.51 -10.56
CA LEU A 209 -1.33 -0.55 -9.99
C LEU A 209 -0.46 0.60 -10.51
N GLU A 210 -0.54 0.92 -11.81
CA GLU A 210 0.12 2.07 -12.44
C GLU A 210 -0.34 3.40 -11.81
N GLN A 211 -1.65 3.57 -11.61
CA GLN A 211 -2.21 4.77 -10.98
C GLN A 211 -1.81 4.93 -9.52
N ILE A 212 -1.82 3.84 -8.75
CA ILE A 212 -1.38 3.86 -7.35
C ILE A 212 0.11 4.17 -7.27
N LYS A 213 0.93 3.59 -8.16
CA LYS A 213 2.36 3.91 -8.21
C LYS A 213 2.58 5.41 -8.48
N GLY A 214 1.97 5.96 -9.53
CA GLY A 214 2.07 7.39 -9.84
C GLY A 214 1.61 8.28 -8.69
N LEU A 215 0.53 7.89 -7.99
CA LEU A 215 0.08 8.61 -6.80
C LEU A 215 1.11 8.56 -5.66
N LEU A 216 1.62 7.37 -5.33
CA LEU A 216 2.56 7.21 -4.21
C LEU A 216 3.94 7.81 -4.51
N ASP A 217 4.34 7.93 -5.78
CA ASP A 217 5.59 8.61 -6.16
C ASP A 217 5.57 10.12 -5.82
N ASP A 218 4.39 10.75 -5.83
CA ASP A 218 4.19 12.17 -5.52
C ASP A 218 3.94 12.45 -4.03
N LEU A 219 3.75 11.42 -3.21
CA LEU A 219 3.40 11.56 -1.79
C LEU A 219 4.60 11.27 -0.88
N PRO A 220 4.55 11.65 0.41
CA PRO A 220 5.55 11.23 1.40
C PRO A 220 5.75 9.70 1.44
N LEU A 221 6.96 9.24 1.78
CA LEU A 221 7.29 7.80 1.89
C LEU A 221 6.40 7.03 2.88
N THR A 222 5.87 7.73 3.87
CA THR A 222 4.96 7.19 4.87
C THR A 222 3.55 6.95 4.34
N SER A 223 3.22 7.47 3.14
CA SER A 223 1.92 7.27 2.52
C SER A 223 1.72 5.83 2.04
N SER A 224 0.50 5.36 2.14
CA SER A 224 0.10 4.03 1.67
C SER A 224 -1.31 4.06 1.11
N VAL A 225 -1.58 3.18 0.15
CA VAL A 225 -2.92 2.92 -0.38
C VAL A 225 -3.36 1.54 0.05
N SER A 226 -4.53 1.44 0.64
CA SER A 226 -5.18 0.16 0.93
C SER A 226 -6.31 -0.09 -0.06
N ILE A 227 -6.38 -1.31 -0.60
CA ILE A 227 -7.49 -1.77 -1.44
C ILE A 227 -8.23 -2.83 -0.65
N THR A 228 -9.50 -2.60 -0.33
CA THR A 228 -10.28 -3.50 0.53
C THR A 228 -11.76 -3.51 0.16
N ARG A 229 -12.56 -4.32 0.85
CA ARG A 229 -14.03 -4.33 0.77
C ARG A 229 -14.64 -3.36 1.77
N PRO A 230 -15.89 -2.91 1.53
CA PRO A 230 -16.61 -2.11 2.51
C PRO A 230 -16.72 -2.76 3.89
N ASP A 231 -17.03 -4.06 3.97
CA ASP A 231 -17.15 -4.82 5.22
C ASP A 231 -15.86 -4.89 6.02
N ASP A 232 -14.72 -4.86 5.34
CA ASP A 232 -13.41 -4.97 5.95
C ASP A 232 -12.75 -3.61 6.25
N LEU A 233 -13.41 -2.49 5.95
CA LEU A 233 -12.84 -1.14 6.09
C LEU A 233 -12.38 -0.84 7.52
N ALA A 234 -13.17 -1.21 8.51
CA ALA A 234 -12.80 -1.03 9.92
C ALA A 234 -11.61 -1.91 10.31
N LYS A 235 -11.60 -3.16 9.86
CA LYS A 235 -10.51 -4.10 10.10
C LYS A 235 -9.19 -3.63 9.47
N GLU A 236 -9.26 -3.08 8.26
CA GLU A 236 -8.10 -2.48 7.57
C GLU A 236 -7.49 -1.32 8.38
N LEU A 237 -8.32 -0.49 8.99
CA LEU A 237 -7.85 0.69 9.73
C LEU A 237 -7.35 0.40 11.14
N PHE A 238 -7.91 -0.60 11.81
CA PHE A 238 -7.70 -0.82 13.24
C PHE A 238 -6.91 -2.09 13.59
N THR A 239 -6.46 -2.87 12.60
CA THR A 239 -5.64 -4.05 12.85
C THR A 239 -4.28 -3.98 12.16
N HIS A 240 -3.25 -4.54 12.78
CA HIS A 240 -1.89 -4.57 12.21
C HIS A 240 -1.81 -5.42 10.92
N LYS A 241 -2.61 -6.48 10.83
CA LYS A 241 -2.60 -7.35 9.65
C LYS A 241 -3.36 -6.73 8.47
N GLY A 242 -4.31 -5.83 8.75
CA GLY A 242 -5.20 -5.26 7.76
C GLY A 242 -6.17 -6.27 7.15
N SER A 243 -6.80 -5.88 6.06
CA SER A 243 -7.67 -6.73 5.26
C SER A 243 -7.71 -6.21 3.82
N GLY A 244 -7.19 -6.97 2.88
CA GLY A 244 -7.03 -6.54 1.50
C GLY A 244 -5.58 -6.37 1.10
N THR A 245 -5.32 -5.52 0.11
CA THR A 245 -3.95 -5.25 -0.39
C THR A 245 -3.46 -3.89 0.11
N LEU A 246 -2.38 -3.89 0.86
CA LEU A 246 -1.68 -2.68 1.26
C LEU A 246 -0.56 -2.38 0.25
N VAL A 247 -0.65 -1.26 -0.47
CA VAL A 247 0.36 -0.81 -1.42
C VAL A 247 1.15 0.35 -0.83
N ARG A 248 2.48 0.23 -0.84
CA ARG A 248 3.42 1.25 -0.38
C ARG A 248 4.49 1.51 -1.42
N ARG A 249 5.00 2.74 -1.48
CA ARG A 249 6.16 3.03 -2.30
C ARG A 249 7.35 2.18 -1.85
N GLY A 250 7.51 2.01 -0.52
CA GLY A 250 8.63 1.32 0.07
C GLY A 250 9.94 2.10 -0.04
N GLU A 251 11.01 1.49 0.45
CA GLU A 251 12.36 2.02 0.34
C GLU A 251 13.17 1.13 -0.58
N ARG A 252 14.07 1.72 -1.36
CA ARG A 252 15.05 0.94 -2.12
C ARG A 252 15.96 0.19 -1.16
N VAL A 253 16.34 -1.02 -1.56
CA VAL A 253 17.31 -1.83 -0.84
C VAL A 253 18.68 -1.65 -1.49
N LEU A 254 19.58 -0.95 -0.80
CA LEU A 254 20.98 -0.82 -1.18
C LEU A 254 21.68 -2.15 -0.95
N ARG A 255 22.51 -2.58 -1.90
CA ARG A 255 23.24 -3.86 -1.86
C ARG A 255 24.72 -3.61 -2.09
N ALA A 256 25.56 -4.07 -1.20
CA ALA A 256 27.00 -3.98 -1.40
C ALA A 256 27.74 -5.10 -0.65
N THR A 257 28.97 -5.35 -1.11
CA THR A 257 29.91 -6.33 -0.56
C THR A 257 31.07 -5.68 0.19
N ASP A 258 31.03 -4.35 0.30
CA ASP A 258 32.03 -3.55 0.98
C ASP A 258 31.38 -2.50 1.86
N TRP A 259 31.95 -2.27 3.05
CA TRP A 259 31.44 -1.32 4.02
C TRP A 259 31.49 0.14 3.56
N SER A 260 32.41 0.49 2.65
CA SER A 260 32.55 1.85 2.12
C SER A 260 31.34 2.34 1.31
N ALA A 261 30.45 1.42 0.90
CA ALA A 261 29.22 1.75 0.21
C ALA A 261 28.12 2.30 1.14
N PHE A 262 28.33 2.25 2.47
CA PHE A 262 27.33 2.60 3.46
C PHE A 262 27.82 3.72 4.39
N ASP A 263 26.88 4.49 4.91
CA ASP A 263 27.08 5.36 6.06
C ASP A 263 27.13 4.49 7.34
N LEU A 264 28.35 4.24 7.84
CA LEU A 264 28.58 3.33 8.96
C LEU A 264 28.01 3.86 10.29
N ASP A 265 27.93 5.17 10.47
CA ASP A 265 27.34 5.78 11.67
C ASP A 265 25.83 5.56 11.71
N ARG A 266 25.15 5.76 10.57
CA ARG A 266 23.73 5.44 10.44
C ARG A 266 23.45 3.94 10.57
N LEU A 267 24.29 3.09 9.98
CA LEU A 267 24.15 1.64 10.06
C LEU A 267 24.37 1.15 11.50
N ARG A 268 25.34 1.70 12.23
CA ARG A 268 25.55 1.45 13.66
C ARG A 268 24.33 1.83 14.47
N THR A 269 23.81 3.05 14.27
CA THR A 269 22.62 3.54 14.96
C THR A 269 21.41 2.63 14.73
N LEU A 270 21.19 2.20 13.48
CA LEU A 270 20.12 1.25 13.13
C LEU A 270 20.26 -0.06 13.93
N ILE A 271 21.47 -0.64 13.94
CA ILE A 271 21.71 -1.92 14.62
C ILE A 271 21.50 -1.75 16.13
N GLU A 272 22.13 -0.75 16.74
CA GLU A 272 22.05 -0.53 18.19
C GLU A 272 20.60 -0.25 18.65
N SER A 273 19.87 0.59 17.92
CA SER A 273 18.47 0.89 18.21
C SER A 273 17.57 -0.34 18.08
N SER A 274 17.75 -1.15 17.02
CA SER A 274 16.95 -2.35 16.78
C SER A 274 17.15 -3.44 17.82
N PHE A 275 18.38 -3.56 18.36
CA PHE A 275 18.71 -4.60 19.34
C PHE A 275 18.66 -4.09 20.80
N GLY A 276 18.57 -2.78 21.03
CA GLY A 276 18.65 -2.16 22.35
C GLY A 276 19.99 -2.43 23.04
N ARG A 277 21.08 -2.57 22.27
CA ARG A 277 22.42 -2.97 22.72
C ARG A 277 23.50 -2.24 21.94
N THR A 278 24.66 -2.06 22.53
CA THR A 278 25.80 -1.43 21.88
C THR A 278 26.51 -2.42 20.95
N LEU A 279 26.84 -1.99 19.75
CA LEU A 279 27.64 -2.75 18.79
C LEU A 279 29.15 -2.62 19.18
N ALA A 280 29.90 -3.72 19.11
CA ALA A 280 31.34 -3.69 19.36
C ALA A 280 32.00 -2.54 18.60
N PRO A 281 32.90 -1.73 19.24
CA PRO A 281 33.47 -0.55 18.59
C PRO A 281 34.18 -0.86 17.26
N ASP A 282 34.87 -1.99 17.23
CA ASP A 282 35.64 -2.49 16.08
C ASP A 282 34.83 -3.42 15.14
N TYR A 283 33.52 -3.41 15.23
CA TYR A 283 32.65 -4.34 14.49
C TYR A 283 32.89 -4.29 12.97
N PHE A 284 32.87 -3.12 12.35
CA PHE A 284 33.03 -2.97 10.90
C PHE A 284 34.47 -3.26 10.42
N GLU A 285 35.46 -3.09 11.29
CA GLU A 285 36.84 -3.38 10.97
C GLU A 285 37.14 -4.90 11.00
N ARG A 286 36.57 -5.60 12.00
CA ARG A 286 36.78 -7.03 12.21
C ARG A 286 35.83 -7.93 11.44
N THR A 287 34.65 -7.44 11.12
CA THR A 287 33.64 -8.24 10.43
C THR A 287 33.89 -8.23 8.93
N ARG A 288 34.25 -9.38 8.37
CA ARG A 288 34.39 -9.57 6.94
C ARG A 288 33.00 -9.64 6.32
N LEU A 289 32.57 -8.52 5.72
CA LEU A 289 31.31 -8.46 5.02
C LEU A 289 31.32 -9.39 3.80
N LEU A 290 30.34 -10.29 3.70
CA LEU A 290 30.03 -10.97 2.44
C LEU A 290 29.11 -10.10 1.59
N ARG A 291 28.00 -9.65 2.17
CA ARG A 291 27.05 -8.74 1.56
C ARG A 291 26.16 -8.09 2.64
N ALA A 292 25.78 -6.85 2.43
CA ALA A 292 24.74 -6.20 3.21
C ALA A 292 23.62 -5.70 2.30
N TYR A 293 22.41 -5.75 2.83
CA TYR A 293 21.18 -5.25 2.26
C TYR A 293 20.63 -4.22 3.25
N VAL A 294 20.63 -2.96 2.87
CA VAL A 294 20.26 -1.86 3.76
C VAL A 294 19.19 -1.02 3.09
N SER A 295 18.09 -0.74 3.78
CA SER A 295 17.10 0.20 3.25
C SER A 295 17.72 1.60 3.09
N GLU A 296 17.33 2.32 2.04
CA GLU A 296 17.88 3.63 1.65
C GLU A 296 17.92 4.63 2.81
N ASN A 297 16.93 4.59 3.69
CA ASN A 297 16.85 5.46 4.86
C ASN A 297 17.44 4.85 6.14
N TYR A 298 18.09 3.70 6.07
CA TYR A 298 18.71 3.01 7.22
C TYR A 298 17.69 2.66 8.32
N ARG A 299 16.53 2.14 7.92
CA ARG A 299 15.46 1.69 8.84
C ARG A 299 15.37 0.17 8.96
N ALA A 300 15.97 -0.55 8.00
CA ALA A 300 16.12 -2.01 8.03
C ALA A 300 17.43 -2.43 7.38
N ALA A 301 18.08 -3.49 7.89
CA ALA A 301 19.29 -4.05 7.31
C ALA A 301 19.41 -5.55 7.56
N VAL A 302 19.96 -6.25 6.56
CA VAL A 302 20.49 -7.62 6.65
C VAL A 302 21.98 -7.58 6.40
N ILE A 303 22.76 -8.19 7.26
CA ILE A 303 24.23 -8.28 7.14
C ILE A 303 24.60 -9.76 7.09
N LEU A 304 25.27 -10.15 6.02
CA LEU A 304 25.75 -11.50 5.77
C LEU A 304 27.27 -11.57 5.88
N THR A 305 27.77 -12.63 6.52
CA THR A 305 29.20 -12.97 6.61
C THR A 305 29.46 -14.34 6.01
N ALA A 306 30.70 -14.58 5.58
CA ALA A 306 31.16 -15.88 5.10
C ALA A 306 31.83 -16.62 6.24
N GLU A 307 31.37 -17.83 6.56
CA GLU A 307 31.86 -18.67 7.65
C GLU A 307 32.22 -20.06 7.09
N ASP A 308 33.48 -20.33 6.87
CA ASP A 308 34.03 -21.62 6.38
C ASP A 308 33.34 -22.14 5.11
N GLY A 309 32.96 -21.22 4.19
CA GLY A 309 32.28 -21.55 2.93
C GLY A 309 30.79 -21.48 2.98
N TYR A 310 30.17 -21.27 4.14
CA TYR A 310 28.74 -21.07 4.31
C TYR A 310 28.40 -19.60 4.50
N VAL A 311 27.15 -19.24 4.24
CA VAL A 311 26.62 -17.89 4.46
C VAL A 311 25.94 -17.83 5.83
N TYR A 312 26.36 -16.90 6.65
CA TYR A 312 25.80 -16.65 7.98
C TYR A 312 25.10 -15.30 8.03
N LEU A 313 23.88 -15.27 8.56
CA LEU A 313 23.18 -14.01 8.86
C LEU A 313 23.69 -13.47 10.21
N ASP A 314 24.54 -12.47 10.15
CA ASP A 314 25.11 -11.86 11.35
C ASP A 314 24.14 -10.90 12.03
N LYS A 315 23.43 -10.05 11.23
CA LYS A 315 22.43 -9.11 11.73
C LYS A 315 21.21 -9.07 10.82
N PHE A 316 20.04 -9.04 11.44
CA PHE A 316 18.80 -8.57 10.84
C PHE A 316 18.20 -7.52 11.77
N ALA A 317 18.32 -6.27 11.38
CA ALA A 317 17.92 -5.11 12.16
C ALA A 317 16.74 -4.41 11.48
N VAL A 318 15.71 -4.07 12.25
CA VAL A 318 14.54 -3.30 11.79
C VAL A 318 14.15 -2.36 12.93
N LEU A 319 14.10 -1.05 12.67
CA LEU A 319 13.65 -0.07 13.66
C LEU A 319 12.19 -0.33 14.07
N ASP A 320 11.87 -0.08 15.33
CA ASP A 320 10.52 -0.30 15.87
C ASP A 320 9.46 0.47 15.09
N GLU A 321 9.75 1.70 14.68
CA GLU A 321 8.86 2.52 13.84
C GLU A 321 8.63 1.95 12.44
N ALA A 322 9.55 1.13 11.93
CA ALA A 322 9.43 0.45 10.63
C ALA A 322 8.77 -0.94 10.74
N GLN A 323 8.59 -1.45 11.96
CA GLN A 323 7.87 -2.69 12.19
C GLN A 323 6.39 -2.54 11.81
N GLY A 324 5.86 -3.53 11.09
CA GLY A 324 4.49 -3.46 10.55
C GLY A 324 4.37 -2.71 9.21
N GLU A 325 5.42 -1.98 8.77
CA GLU A 325 5.45 -1.38 7.42
C GLU A 325 5.86 -2.35 6.30
N GLY A 326 6.23 -3.58 6.62
CA GLY A 326 6.71 -4.57 5.65
C GLY A 326 8.17 -4.40 5.20
N LEU A 327 8.87 -3.36 5.70
CA LEU A 327 10.23 -3.04 5.28
C LEU A 327 11.24 -4.15 5.60
N GLY A 328 11.15 -4.74 6.80
CA GLY A 328 11.97 -5.89 7.18
C GLY A 328 11.76 -7.08 6.24
N ARG A 329 10.50 -7.37 5.87
CA ARG A 329 10.17 -8.43 4.91
C ARG A 329 10.75 -8.11 3.53
N ALA A 330 10.68 -6.87 3.06
CA ALA A 330 11.23 -6.46 1.76
C ALA A 330 12.75 -6.66 1.70
N VAL A 331 13.50 -6.23 2.72
CA VAL A 331 14.95 -6.44 2.79
C VAL A 331 15.30 -7.93 2.89
N TRP A 332 14.53 -8.70 3.66
CA TRP A 332 14.69 -10.16 3.76
C TRP A 332 14.47 -10.85 2.42
N GLN A 333 13.41 -10.50 1.69
CA GLN A 333 13.06 -11.11 0.41
C GLN A 333 14.17 -10.88 -0.62
N VAL A 334 14.65 -9.64 -0.75
CA VAL A 334 15.77 -9.31 -1.65
C VAL A 334 17.02 -10.12 -1.32
N MET A 335 17.34 -10.30 -0.05
CA MET A 335 18.43 -11.15 0.40
C MET A 335 18.19 -12.63 0.09
N HIS A 336 16.99 -13.13 0.35
CA HIS A 336 16.62 -14.53 0.15
C HIS A 336 16.70 -14.95 -1.31
N GLU A 337 16.27 -14.10 -2.25
CA GLU A 337 16.36 -14.34 -3.70
C GLU A 337 17.81 -14.52 -4.18
N GLU A 338 18.78 -13.84 -3.53
CA GLU A 338 20.19 -13.88 -3.89
C GLU A 338 21.02 -14.87 -3.05
N THR A 339 20.43 -15.49 -2.03
CA THR A 339 21.13 -16.34 -1.06
C THR A 339 20.44 -17.70 -0.96
N PRO A 340 20.86 -18.70 -1.74
CA PRO A 340 20.16 -20.00 -1.82
C PRO A 340 20.31 -20.85 -0.56
N GLN A 341 21.31 -20.56 0.28
CA GLN A 341 21.55 -21.26 1.54
C GLN A 341 21.98 -20.26 2.60
N LEU A 342 21.39 -20.35 3.78
CA LEU A 342 21.67 -19.46 4.90
C LEU A 342 21.49 -20.16 6.22
N PHE A 343 22.32 -19.81 7.23
CA PHE A 343 22.07 -20.18 8.62
C PHE A 343 22.25 -19.00 9.57
N TRP A 344 21.56 -19.05 10.72
CA TRP A 344 21.65 -18.00 11.73
C TRP A 344 21.24 -18.49 13.12
N ARG A 345 21.51 -17.67 14.14
CA ARG A 345 21.03 -17.91 15.50
C ARG A 345 20.16 -16.76 16.00
N SER A 346 19.24 -17.07 16.86
CA SER A 346 18.42 -16.11 17.60
C SER A 346 18.26 -16.53 19.05
N ARG A 347 18.07 -15.59 19.97
CA ARG A 347 17.77 -15.93 21.37
C ARG A 347 16.40 -16.61 21.48
N HIS A 348 16.21 -17.45 22.49
CA HIS A 348 14.95 -18.20 22.67
C HIS A 348 13.73 -17.31 22.80
N ASP A 349 13.88 -16.20 23.51
CA ASP A 349 12.83 -15.23 23.85
C ASP A 349 12.63 -14.13 22.81
N ASN A 350 13.39 -14.15 21.71
CA ASN A 350 13.26 -13.13 20.67
C ASN A 350 11.93 -13.28 19.94
N GLN A 351 11.14 -12.22 19.90
CA GLN A 351 9.81 -12.19 19.26
C GLN A 351 9.89 -12.43 17.74
N ILE A 352 10.98 -12.08 17.08
CA ILE A 352 11.22 -12.34 15.67
C ILE A 352 11.25 -13.83 15.31
N ASN A 353 11.39 -14.72 16.29
CA ASN A 353 11.44 -16.16 16.05
C ASN A 353 10.20 -16.69 15.31
N ILE A 354 9.03 -16.05 15.47
CA ILE A 354 7.81 -16.40 14.73
C ILE A 354 8.05 -16.23 13.22
N PHE A 355 8.67 -15.12 12.84
CA PHE A 355 9.07 -14.86 11.45
C PHE A 355 10.12 -15.87 10.98
N TYR A 356 11.16 -16.13 11.79
CA TYR A 356 12.24 -17.08 11.43
C TYR A 356 11.72 -18.50 11.21
N TYR A 357 10.75 -18.97 12.00
CA TYR A 357 10.13 -20.27 11.79
C TYR A 357 9.44 -20.38 10.42
N ALA A 358 8.82 -19.30 9.93
CA ALA A 358 8.17 -19.26 8.64
C ALA A 358 9.16 -19.12 7.46
N GLN A 359 10.41 -18.71 7.73
CA GLN A 359 11.45 -18.47 6.72
C GLN A 359 12.53 -19.56 6.68
N SER A 360 12.49 -20.55 7.57
CA SER A 360 13.51 -21.59 7.68
C SER A 360 12.99 -22.96 7.32
N ASP A 361 13.86 -23.80 6.75
CA ASP A 361 13.57 -25.22 6.52
C ASP A 361 13.72 -26.05 7.81
N GLY A 362 14.52 -25.55 8.77
CA GLY A 362 14.72 -26.23 10.02
C GLY A 362 15.20 -25.30 11.15
N CYS A 363 15.03 -25.81 12.38
CA CYS A 363 15.47 -25.14 13.59
C CYS A 363 15.94 -26.16 14.63
N TYR A 364 17.04 -25.82 15.31
CA TYR A 364 17.57 -26.60 16.44
C TYR A 364 17.73 -25.72 17.66
N LYS A 365 17.36 -26.23 18.83
CA LYS A 365 17.51 -25.54 20.11
C LYS A 365 18.82 -25.93 20.77
N GLN A 366 19.72 -24.96 20.95
CA GLN A 366 21.03 -25.15 21.56
C GLN A 366 21.25 -24.11 22.66
N ASP A 367 21.29 -24.55 23.91
CA ASP A 367 21.49 -23.69 25.09
C ASP A 367 20.60 -22.45 25.10
N ALA A 368 21.17 -21.25 25.06
CA ALA A 368 20.44 -19.98 25.00
C ALA A 368 19.94 -19.60 23.58
N TRP A 369 20.27 -20.39 22.59
CA TRP A 369 20.07 -20.06 21.18
C TRP A 369 19.12 -21.01 20.48
N LYS A 370 18.40 -20.49 19.47
CA LYS A 370 17.77 -21.25 18.39
C LYS A 370 18.62 -21.03 17.15
N VAL A 371 19.03 -22.11 16.53
CA VAL A 371 19.77 -22.12 15.27
C VAL A 371 18.79 -22.45 14.15
N PHE A 372 18.71 -21.60 13.16
CA PHE A 372 17.85 -21.73 12.00
C PHE A 372 18.69 -21.86 10.74
N TRP A 373 18.13 -22.51 9.72
CA TRP A 373 18.74 -22.61 8.40
C TRP A 373 17.68 -22.81 7.31
N TYR A 374 18.05 -22.50 6.08
CA TYR A 374 17.36 -22.95 4.89
C TYR A 374 18.34 -23.30 3.77
N GLY A 375 17.87 -24.01 2.74
CA GLY A 375 18.63 -24.36 1.53
C GLY A 375 19.53 -25.57 1.70
N THR A 376 19.42 -26.36 2.78
CA THR A 376 20.14 -27.63 2.96
C THR A 376 19.34 -28.64 3.74
N GLY A 377 19.42 -29.90 3.32
CA GLY A 377 19.01 -31.09 4.09
C GLY A 377 20.18 -31.97 4.54
N ASN A 378 21.43 -31.53 4.33
CA ASN A 378 22.63 -32.28 4.68
C ASN A 378 22.89 -32.19 6.20
N LEU A 379 22.99 -33.34 6.85
CA LEU A 379 23.18 -33.42 8.29
C LEU A 379 24.56 -32.89 8.76
N ASP A 380 25.58 -33.00 7.93
CA ASP A 380 26.92 -32.49 8.26
C ASP A 380 26.92 -30.95 8.25
N ASP A 381 26.23 -30.33 7.26
CA ASP A 381 26.03 -28.87 7.23
C ASP A 381 25.27 -28.41 8.47
N ILE A 382 24.18 -29.08 8.81
CA ILE A 382 23.33 -28.74 9.96
C ILE A 382 24.15 -28.85 11.27
N ARG A 383 24.95 -29.89 11.41
CA ARG A 383 25.82 -30.04 12.56
C ARG A 383 26.82 -28.90 12.68
N TYR A 384 27.46 -28.54 11.55
CA TYR A 384 28.36 -27.39 11.50
C TYR A 384 27.65 -26.11 11.95
N PHE A 385 26.41 -25.84 11.44
CA PHE A 385 25.64 -24.64 11.80
C PHE A 385 25.36 -24.56 13.30
N VAL A 386 25.00 -25.69 13.93
CA VAL A 386 24.73 -25.76 15.37
C VAL A 386 26.01 -25.51 16.18
N ASP A 387 27.09 -26.18 15.83
CA ASP A 387 28.38 -26.06 16.55
C ASP A 387 28.97 -24.65 16.40
N HIS A 388 28.95 -24.08 15.19
CA HIS A 388 29.41 -22.73 14.91
C HIS A 388 28.61 -21.69 15.71
N CYS A 389 27.27 -21.79 15.71
CA CYS A 389 26.39 -20.87 16.43
C CYS A 389 26.60 -20.93 17.95
N ALA A 390 26.90 -22.11 18.50
CA ALA A 390 27.21 -22.27 19.93
C ALA A 390 28.52 -21.57 20.33
N GLN A 391 29.54 -21.62 19.47
CA GLN A 391 30.90 -21.12 19.77
C GLN A 391 31.08 -19.64 19.39
N ARG A 392 30.19 -19.07 18.53
CA ARG A 392 30.34 -17.71 18.01
C ARG A 392 30.24 -16.65 19.10
N THR A 393 31.25 -15.81 19.21
CA THR A 393 31.28 -14.69 20.15
C THR A 393 30.20 -13.65 19.78
N PRO A 394 29.43 -13.13 20.75
CA PRO A 394 28.51 -12.04 20.50
C PRO A 394 29.23 -10.76 20.06
N THR A 395 28.63 -10.06 19.09
CA THR A 395 29.12 -8.76 18.59
C THR A 395 28.32 -7.59 19.14
N LEU A 396 27.24 -7.87 19.90
CA LEU A 396 26.45 -6.92 20.67
C LEU A 396 26.76 -7.09 22.15
N VAL A 397 27.09 -6.00 22.83
CA VAL A 397 27.47 -5.93 24.27
C VAL A 397 26.41 -5.12 25.03
N GLY A 398 26.17 -5.44 26.27
CA GLY A 398 25.17 -4.81 27.12
C GLY A 398 23.92 -5.66 27.36
#